data_f08a3f5fb2c67914acd1a6c4f7f2cd70
#
_entry.id   f08a3f5fb2c67914acd1a6c4f7f2cd70
#
_cell.length_a   1.000
_cell.length_b   1.000
_cell.length_c   1.000
_cell.angle_alpha   90.00
_cell.angle_beta   90.00
_cell.angle_gamma   90.00
#
_symmetry.space_group_name_H-M   'P 1'
#
loop_
_entity.id
_entity.type
_entity.pdbx_description
1 polymer ?
#
loop_
_entity_poly.entity_id
_entity_poly.type
_entity_poly.pdbx_seq_one_letter_code
_entity_poly.pdbx_strand_id
1 'polypeptide(L)'
;MFVGNEGTILHADLDAFYASVEQRDHPRLRGRPVIVGGGVVLAASYEAKARGVRTAMGLTEARRLCPSAIVVEPHMAAYSEASEAVFEVFRQTTPLVEGLSIDEAFLDVRGMETVSGTPSAIAARLRADVLERVGLPISVGVARTKFLAKVASAVAKPDGLLVVPLDGELAFLHPLPVERLWGVGRVTADKLHGAGITTVGEVALLAETALVAIVGKAAGRHLHALAHNQDPRPVQVGRRRRSIGSQRALGRSPTPPDALDAIVLGLVDRVTRRMRVAGRLGRTVVLRLRFDDFSRATRSHTLPWATADTEAILATVRALLTTAMPMIEQRGITLVGLAVSNLDDDAAVQLALPLDRHSGSALDVALDAVRRRFGSTAVTRAALLGRDQGLSMPLLPD
;
A
#
# COMPACT_ATOMS: atom_id res chain seq x y z
N MET A 1 34.28 -21.59 -9.67
CA MET A 1 33.43 -20.62 -9.00
C MET A 1 32.88 -19.68 -10.08
N PHE A 2 31.71 -19.99 -10.63
CA PHE A 2 31.09 -19.09 -11.60
C PHE A 2 30.63 -17.87 -10.86
N VAL A 3 31.34 -16.76 -10.94
CA VAL A 3 30.86 -15.46 -10.49
C VAL A 3 29.81 -15.04 -11.53
N GLY A 4 28.54 -15.28 -11.22
CA GLY A 4 27.44 -14.84 -12.08
C GLY A 4 27.45 -13.32 -12.19
N ASN A 5 27.29 -12.77 -13.38
CA ASN A 5 27.18 -11.32 -13.64
C ASN A 5 25.76 -10.79 -13.31
N GLU A 6 25.06 -11.41 -12.36
CA GLU A 6 23.70 -11.08 -11.96
C GLU A 6 23.63 -10.62 -10.51
N GLY A 7 22.76 -9.65 -10.23
CA GLY A 7 22.41 -9.29 -8.87
C GLY A 7 21.50 -10.33 -8.22
N THR A 8 21.45 -10.36 -6.89
CA THR A 8 20.70 -11.36 -6.11
C THR A 8 19.36 -10.82 -5.56
N ILE A 9 19.01 -9.57 -5.83
CA ILE A 9 17.76 -8.98 -5.40
C ILE A 9 16.73 -9.05 -6.54
N LEU A 10 15.60 -9.68 -6.27
CA LEU A 10 14.45 -9.68 -7.14
C LEU A 10 13.44 -8.64 -6.60
N HIS A 11 12.80 -7.91 -7.50
CA HIS A 11 11.57 -7.18 -7.22
C HIS A 11 10.45 -7.76 -8.07
N ALA A 12 9.44 -8.31 -7.43
CA ALA A 12 8.27 -8.92 -8.05
C ALA A 12 7.05 -8.02 -7.84
N ASP A 13 6.29 -7.72 -8.90
CA ASP A 13 5.19 -6.76 -8.87
C ASP A 13 4.08 -7.23 -9.83
N LEU A 14 2.90 -7.53 -9.28
CA LEU A 14 1.74 -8.00 -10.03
C LEU A 14 1.26 -6.95 -11.05
N ASP A 15 0.93 -7.41 -12.22
CA ASP A 15 0.54 -6.56 -13.33
C ASP A 15 -0.93 -6.13 -13.24
N ALA A 16 -1.16 -4.81 -13.11
CA ALA A 16 -2.51 -4.23 -13.01
C ALA A 16 -3.40 -4.96 -11.99
N PHE A 17 -2.87 -5.30 -10.82
CA PHE A 17 -3.31 -6.32 -9.87
C PHE A 17 -4.84 -6.48 -9.78
N TYR A 18 -5.60 -5.48 -9.32
CA TYR A 18 -7.05 -5.64 -9.17
C TYR A 18 -7.76 -5.95 -10.50
N ALA A 19 -7.35 -5.29 -11.58
CA ALA A 19 -7.95 -5.54 -12.88
C ALA A 19 -7.61 -6.94 -13.41
N SER A 20 -6.41 -7.44 -13.13
CA SER A 20 -5.99 -8.79 -13.49
C SER A 20 -6.75 -9.86 -12.69
N VAL A 21 -7.03 -9.64 -11.41
CA VAL A 21 -7.91 -10.52 -10.62
C VAL A 21 -9.32 -10.55 -11.20
N GLU A 22 -9.90 -9.39 -11.54
CA GLU A 22 -11.22 -9.35 -12.17
C GLU A 22 -11.26 -10.08 -13.53
N GLN A 23 -10.21 -9.92 -14.35
CA GLN A 23 -10.09 -10.62 -15.64
C GLN A 23 -9.85 -12.13 -15.47
N ARG A 24 -9.18 -12.56 -14.39
CA ARG A 24 -9.01 -13.97 -14.03
C ARG A 24 -10.34 -14.62 -13.65
N ASP A 25 -11.05 -13.99 -12.73
CA ASP A 25 -12.26 -14.52 -12.11
C ASP A 25 -13.50 -14.41 -13.04
N HIS A 26 -13.46 -13.44 -13.95
CA HIS A 26 -14.54 -13.20 -14.92
C HIS A 26 -14.02 -13.27 -16.36
N PRO A 27 -14.01 -14.44 -17.04
CA PRO A 27 -13.44 -14.63 -18.37
C PRO A 27 -13.98 -13.67 -19.44
N ARG A 28 -15.21 -13.17 -19.28
CA ARG A 28 -15.82 -12.15 -20.15
C ARG A 28 -15.09 -10.81 -20.17
N LEU A 29 -14.23 -10.55 -19.19
CA LEU A 29 -13.44 -9.31 -19.06
C LEU A 29 -12.05 -9.43 -19.70
N ARG A 30 -11.60 -10.63 -20.05
CA ARG A 30 -10.25 -10.86 -20.63
C ARG A 30 -10.11 -10.16 -21.97
N GLY A 31 -8.97 -9.50 -22.15
CA GLY A 31 -8.68 -8.75 -23.38
C GLY A 31 -9.53 -7.49 -23.58
N ARG A 32 -10.33 -7.09 -22.59
CA ARG A 32 -11.19 -5.91 -22.66
C ARG A 32 -10.67 -4.81 -21.74
N PRO A 33 -10.91 -3.53 -22.09
CA PRO A 33 -10.59 -2.44 -21.17
C PRO A 33 -11.46 -2.53 -19.92
N VAL A 34 -10.84 -2.75 -18.77
CA VAL A 34 -11.48 -2.86 -17.46
C VAL A 34 -10.96 -1.75 -16.53
N ILE A 35 -11.89 -1.12 -15.84
CA ILE A 35 -11.62 -0.13 -14.78
C ILE A 35 -12.22 -0.68 -13.49
N VAL A 36 -11.40 -0.87 -12.47
CA VAL A 36 -11.85 -1.21 -11.12
C VAL A 36 -11.98 0.06 -10.30
N GLY A 37 -13.17 0.32 -9.75
CA GLY A 37 -13.44 1.47 -8.88
C GLY A 37 -14.85 2.04 -9.03
N GLY A 38 -15.29 2.84 -8.06
CA GLY A 38 -16.62 3.46 -8.03
C GLY A 38 -16.62 4.97 -8.34
N GLY A 39 -15.79 5.76 -7.68
CA GLY A 39 -15.68 7.22 -7.90
C GLY A 39 -14.36 7.63 -8.53
N VAL A 40 -13.31 6.86 -8.23
CA VAL A 40 -11.96 6.99 -8.78
C VAL A 40 -11.48 5.65 -9.28
N VAL A 41 -10.54 5.67 -10.22
CA VAL A 41 -9.86 4.47 -10.74
C VAL A 41 -8.92 3.93 -9.66
N LEU A 42 -9.21 2.75 -9.11
CA LEU A 42 -8.31 2.03 -8.20
C LEU A 42 -7.27 1.23 -8.99
N ALA A 43 -7.69 0.57 -10.08
CA ALA A 43 -6.81 -0.09 -11.04
C ALA A 43 -7.45 -0.05 -12.43
N ALA A 44 -6.61 -0.17 -13.45
CA ALA A 44 -7.04 -0.26 -14.84
C ALA A 44 -6.25 -1.36 -15.55
N SER A 45 -6.92 -2.15 -16.38
CA SER A 45 -6.27 -3.15 -17.22
C SER A 45 -5.35 -2.49 -18.24
N TYR A 46 -4.45 -3.23 -18.85
CA TYR A 46 -3.52 -2.67 -19.84
C TYR A 46 -4.25 -2.17 -21.07
N GLU A 47 -5.37 -2.77 -21.46
CA GLU A 47 -6.22 -2.29 -22.55
C GLU A 47 -6.82 -0.91 -22.23
N ALA A 48 -7.19 -0.66 -20.96
CA ALA A 48 -7.66 0.66 -20.54
C ALA A 48 -6.50 1.67 -20.39
N LYS A 49 -5.34 1.22 -19.85
CA LYS A 49 -4.11 2.05 -19.77
C LYS A 49 -3.63 2.52 -21.13
N ALA A 50 -3.72 1.66 -22.17
CA ALA A 50 -3.39 2.02 -23.55
C ALA A 50 -4.27 3.15 -24.11
N ARG A 51 -5.47 3.37 -23.55
CA ARG A 51 -6.37 4.48 -23.87
C ARG A 51 -6.16 5.72 -22.97
N GLY A 52 -5.10 5.74 -22.16
CA GLY A 52 -4.76 6.87 -21.29
C GLY A 52 -5.39 6.84 -19.88
N VAL A 53 -6.13 5.78 -19.52
CA VAL A 53 -6.69 5.63 -18.17
C VAL A 53 -5.56 5.37 -17.18
N ARG A 54 -5.57 6.09 -16.04
CA ARG A 54 -4.54 5.99 -14.98
C ARG A 54 -5.18 5.82 -13.61
N THR A 55 -4.48 5.16 -12.70
CA THR A 55 -4.87 5.04 -11.29
C THR A 55 -5.02 6.43 -10.65
N ALA A 56 -5.96 6.56 -9.73
CA ALA A 56 -6.37 7.78 -9.05
C ALA A 56 -7.08 8.84 -9.93
N MET A 57 -7.29 8.56 -11.22
CA MET A 57 -8.10 9.40 -12.11
C MET A 57 -9.58 9.35 -11.69
N GLY A 58 -10.30 10.45 -11.83
CA GLY A 58 -11.75 10.46 -11.63
C GLY A 58 -12.46 9.57 -12.67
N LEU A 59 -13.49 8.83 -12.24
CA LEU A 59 -14.18 7.87 -13.13
C LEU A 59 -14.81 8.55 -14.35
N THR A 60 -15.32 9.77 -14.21
CA THR A 60 -15.89 10.54 -15.35
C THR A 60 -14.82 10.82 -16.42
N GLU A 61 -13.63 11.22 -16.01
CA GLU A 61 -12.51 11.46 -16.93
C GLU A 61 -12.05 10.14 -17.58
N ALA A 62 -11.94 9.06 -16.79
CA ALA A 62 -11.55 7.76 -17.28
C ALA A 62 -12.54 7.22 -18.34
N ARG A 63 -13.84 7.39 -18.13
CA ARG A 63 -14.88 7.02 -19.11
C ARG A 63 -14.81 7.87 -20.38
N ARG A 64 -14.42 9.14 -20.26
CA ARG A 64 -14.23 10.01 -21.45
C ARG A 64 -13.04 9.53 -22.30
N LEU A 65 -11.95 9.09 -21.67
CA LEU A 65 -10.77 8.57 -22.37
C LEU A 65 -11.00 7.17 -22.95
N CYS A 66 -11.77 6.35 -22.26
CA CYS A 66 -12.08 4.99 -22.69
C CYS A 66 -13.59 4.68 -22.52
N PRO A 67 -14.47 5.15 -23.46
CA PRO A 67 -15.91 4.94 -23.36
C PRO A 67 -16.34 3.47 -23.39
N SER A 68 -15.52 2.59 -23.99
CA SER A 68 -15.76 1.16 -24.07
C SER A 68 -15.32 0.38 -22.83
N ALA A 69 -14.73 1.07 -21.83
CA ALA A 69 -14.27 0.40 -20.62
C ALA A 69 -15.42 -0.15 -19.77
N ILE A 70 -15.27 -1.38 -19.32
CA ILE A 70 -16.16 -2.00 -18.34
C ILE A 70 -15.71 -1.56 -16.96
N VAL A 71 -16.61 -0.87 -16.24
CA VAL A 71 -16.35 -0.46 -14.86
C VAL A 71 -16.87 -1.55 -13.94
N VAL A 72 -16.00 -2.02 -13.05
CA VAL A 72 -16.26 -3.10 -12.09
C VAL A 72 -16.09 -2.54 -10.67
N GLU A 73 -17.04 -2.84 -9.79
CA GLU A 73 -16.90 -2.57 -8.36
C GLU A 73 -15.78 -3.44 -7.77
N PRO A 74 -14.98 -2.91 -6.83
CA PRO A 74 -13.83 -3.63 -6.31
C PRO A 74 -14.22 -4.77 -5.36
N HIS A 75 -13.71 -5.97 -5.61
CA HIS A 75 -13.89 -7.17 -4.78
C HIS A 75 -12.69 -7.37 -3.84
N MET A 76 -12.61 -6.59 -2.75
CA MET A 76 -11.44 -6.55 -1.85
C MET A 76 -11.08 -7.90 -1.22
N ALA A 77 -12.05 -8.81 -1.01
CA ALA A 77 -11.80 -10.15 -0.50
C ALA A 77 -10.99 -10.98 -1.50
N ALA A 78 -11.40 -10.98 -2.78
CA ALA A 78 -10.68 -11.69 -3.84
C ALA A 78 -9.24 -11.17 -4.02
N TYR A 79 -9.04 -9.85 -3.85
CA TYR A 79 -7.69 -9.28 -3.92
C TYR A 79 -6.84 -9.70 -2.72
N SER A 80 -7.41 -9.77 -1.50
CA SER A 80 -6.69 -10.28 -0.32
C SER A 80 -6.27 -11.74 -0.50
N GLU A 81 -7.19 -12.60 -0.93
CA GLU A 81 -6.93 -14.01 -1.18
C GLU A 81 -5.85 -14.21 -2.26
N ALA A 82 -5.94 -13.47 -3.35
CA ALA A 82 -4.93 -13.51 -4.41
C ALA A 82 -3.56 -13.04 -3.91
N SER A 83 -3.51 -11.96 -3.12
CA SER A 83 -2.28 -11.46 -2.49
C SER A 83 -1.65 -12.51 -1.59
N GLU A 84 -2.43 -13.13 -0.69
CA GLU A 84 -1.94 -14.18 0.21
C GLU A 84 -1.36 -15.37 -0.55
N ALA A 85 -2.05 -15.81 -1.63
CA ALA A 85 -1.56 -16.90 -2.47
C ALA A 85 -0.24 -16.56 -3.18
N VAL A 86 -0.09 -15.32 -3.66
CA VAL A 86 1.16 -14.84 -4.28
C VAL A 86 2.28 -14.76 -3.25
N PHE A 87 2.02 -14.21 -2.06
CA PHE A 87 3.02 -14.14 -0.99
C PHE A 87 3.45 -15.52 -0.50
N GLU A 88 2.56 -16.53 -0.58
CA GLU A 88 2.96 -17.92 -0.31
C GLU A 88 3.96 -18.44 -1.34
N VAL A 89 3.79 -18.14 -2.63
CA VAL A 89 4.78 -18.44 -3.68
C VAL A 89 6.10 -17.73 -3.39
N PHE A 90 6.08 -16.46 -2.97
CA PHE A 90 7.27 -15.72 -2.60
C PHE A 90 8.04 -16.37 -1.45
N ARG A 91 7.35 -16.77 -0.37
CA ARG A 91 7.95 -17.44 0.79
C ARG A 91 8.52 -18.82 0.46
N GLN A 92 7.91 -19.53 -0.50
CA GLN A 92 8.45 -20.80 -1.01
C GLN A 92 9.66 -20.62 -1.92
N THR A 93 9.79 -19.44 -2.55
CA THR A 93 10.95 -19.11 -3.37
C THR A 93 12.18 -18.80 -2.52
N THR A 94 12.05 -18.01 -1.46
CA THR A 94 13.12 -17.66 -0.52
C THR A 94 12.54 -17.27 0.85
N PRO A 95 13.25 -17.54 1.96
CA PRO A 95 12.84 -17.02 3.27
C PRO A 95 13.02 -15.51 3.43
N LEU A 96 13.80 -14.87 2.55
CA LEU A 96 14.11 -13.44 2.63
C LEU A 96 13.16 -12.62 1.75
N VAL A 97 11.92 -12.45 2.21
CA VAL A 97 10.86 -11.68 1.53
C VAL A 97 10.53 -10.42 2.33
N GLU A 98 10.56 -9.28 1.66
CA GLU A 98 10.07 -8.00 2.17
C GLU A 98 8.90 -7.51 1.34
N GLY A 99 7.67 -7.62 1.87
CA GLY A 99 6.49 -7.04 1.24
C GLY A 99 6.52 -5.51 1.28
N LEU A 100 6.22 -4.87 0.16
CA LEU A 100 6.05 -3.43 0.06
C LEU A 100 4.56 -3.04 0.06
N SER A 101 3.76 -3.81 -0.67
CA SER A 101 2.30 -3.68 -0.77
C SER A 101 1.68 -5.07 -0.92
N ILE A 102 0.39 -5.15 -1.11
CA ILE A 102 -0.33 -6.42 -1.32
C ILE A 102 -0.03 -7.07 -2.68
N ASP A 103 0.68 -6.39 -3.56
CA ASP A 103 0.96 -6.80 -4.94
C ASP A 103 2.44 -6.75 -5.31
N GLU A 104 3.34 -6.29 -4.40
CA GLU A 104 4.76 -6.20 -4.68
C GLU A 104 5.65 -6.57 -3.48
N ALA A 105 6.78 -7.21 -3.77
CA ALA A 105 7.77 -7.59 -2.76
C ALA A 105 9.19 -7.57 -3.32
N PHE A 106 10.17 -7.40 -2.42
CA PHE A 106 11.56 -7.76 -2.66
C PHE A 106 11.85 -9.16 -2.15
N LEU A 107 12.66 -9.89 -2.90
CA LEU A 107 13.16 -11.21 -2.53
C LEU A 107 14.70 -11.19 -2.65
N ASP A 108 15.40 -11.66 -1.63
CA ASP A 108 16.85 -11.88 -1.72
C ASP A 108 17.10 -13.39 -1.92
N VAL A 109 17.72 -13.72 -3.04
CA VAL A 109 18.05 -15.10 -3.43
C VAL A 109 19.54 -15.41 -3.29
N ARG A 110 20.27 -14.60 -2.55
CA ARG A 110 21.70 -14.78 -2.30
C ARG A 110 21.99 -16.16 -1.70
N GLY A 111 22.96 -16.85 -2.25
CA GLY A 111 23.39 -18.18 -1.78
C GLY A 111 22.48 -19.33 -2.21
N MET A 112 21.48 -19.06 -3.06
CA MET A 112 20.56 -20.10 -3.54
C MET A 112 21.00 -20.72 -4.88
N GLU A 113 22.08 -20.23 -5.48
CA GLU A 113 22.50 -20.63 -6.84
C GLU A 113 22.75 -22.14 -6.95
N THR A 114 23.31 -22.78 -5.90
CA THR A 114 23.63 -24.21 -5.91
C THR A 114 22.37 -25.10 -5.88
N VAL A 115 21.30 -24.63 -5.24
CA VAL A 115 20.06 -25.42 -5.05
C VAL A 115 19.00 -25.04 -6.06
N SER A 116 18.90 -23.75 -6.37
CA SER A 116 17.78 -23.19 -7.13
C SER A 116 18.17 -22.60 -8.49
N GLY A 117 19.46 -22.58 -8.83
CA GLY A 117 19.96 -22.00 -10.08
C GLY A 117 20.21 -20.49 -9.97
N THR A 118 20.53 -19.87 -11.11
CA THR A 118 20.84 -18.42 -11.17
C THR A 118 19.67 -17.56 -10.74
N PRO A 119 19.90 -16.29 -10.29
CA PRO A 119 18.82 -15.36 -9.96
C PRO A 119 17.79 -15.18 -11.08
N SER A 120 18.23 -15.15 -12.33
CA SER A 120 17.35 -15.11 -13.52
C SER A 120 16.49 -16.37 -13.66
N ALA A 121 17.06 -17.57 -13.43
CA ALA A 121 16.32 -18.83 -13.46
C ALA A 121 15.28 -18.90 -12.32
N ILE A 122 15.65 -18.44 -11.11
CA ILE A 122 14.72 -18.34 -9.98
C ILE A 122 13.59 -17.36 -10.31
N ALA A 123 13.89 -16.21 -10.89
CA ALA A 123 12.89 -15.22 -11.28
C ALA A 123 11.93 -15.74 -12.38
N ALA A 124 12.44 -16.47 -13.36
CA ALA A 124 11.63 -17.10 -14.40
C ALA A 124 10.67 -18.15 -13.82
N ARG A 125 11.17 -19.01 -12.91
CA ARG A 125 10.35 -20.00 -12.21
C ARG A 125 9.30 -19.33 -11.32
N LEU A 126 9.67 -18.29 -10.54
CA LEU A 126 8.72 -17.51 -9.74
C LEU A 126 7.55 -17.00 -10.58
N ARG A 127 7.81 -16.45 -11.77
CA ARG A 127 6.76 -15.99 -12.68
C ARG A 127 5.85 -17.12 -13.14
N ALA A 128 6.44 -18.26 -13.51
CA ALA A 128 5.68 -19.45 -13.92
C ALA A 128 4.80 -19.98 -12.78
N ASP A 129 5.35 -20.08 -11.57
CA ASP A 129 4.63 -20.56 -10.37
C ASP A 129 3.46 -19.64 -10.00
N VAL A 130 3.64 -18.32 -10.07
CA VAL A 130 2.55 -17.36 -9.83
C VAL A 130 1.46 -17.49 -10.90
N LEU A 131 1.83 -17.64 -12.15
CA LEU A 131 0.87 -17.81 -13.23
C LEU A 131 0.11 -19.15 -13.10
N GLU A 132 0.81 -20.24 -12.85
CA GLU A 132 0.21 -21.58 -12.76
C GLU A 132 -0.70 -21.72 -11.54
N ARG A 133 -0.24 -21.25 -10.37
CA ARG A 133 -0.92 -21.48 -9.08
C ARG A 133 -1.95 -20.40 -8.74
N VAL A 134 -1.73 -19.16 -9.18
CA VAL A 134 -2.59 -18.02 -8.84
C VAL A 134 -3.33 -17.48 -10.07
N GLY A 135 -2.86 -17.76 -11.27
CA GLY A 135 -3.48 -17.29 -12.52
C GLY A 135 -3.28 -15.80 -12.79
N LEU A 136 -2.22 -15.20 -12.26
CA LEU A 136 -1.93 -13.77 -12.40
C LEU A 136 -0.59 -13.54 -13.09
N PRO A 137 -0.50 -12.56 -14.02
CA PRO A 137 0.78 -12.13 -14.57
C PRO A 137 1.56 -11.31 -13.55
N ILE A 138 2.89 -11.51 -13.53
CA ILE A 138 3.79 -10.80 -12.63
C ILE A 138 5.07 -10.39 -13.37
N SER A 139 5.48 -9.14 -13.20
CA SER A 139 6.74 -8.63 -13.74
C SER A 139 7.83 -8.67 -12.69
N VAL A 140 9.01 -9.16 -13.05
CA VAL A 140 10.14 -9.32 -12.15
C VAL A 140 11.37 -8.59 -12.69
N GLY A 141 12.00 -7.81 -11.82
CA GLY A 141 13.31 -7.21 -12.07
C GLY A 141 14.38 -7.87 -11.19
N VAL A 142 15.52 -8.18 -11.77
CA VAL A 142 16.68 -8.77 -11.07
C VAL A 142 17.85 -7.79 -11.13
N ALA A 143 18.40 -7.41 -9.97
CA ALA A 143 19.52 -6.47 -9.89
C ALA A 143 20.31 -6.61 -8.58
N ARG A 144 21.41 -5.87 -8.44
CA ARG A 144 22.25 -5.84 -7.24
C ARG A 144 21.60 -5.11 -6.08
N THR A 145 20.83 -4.07 -6.34
CA THR A 145 20.19 -3.22 -5.31
C THR A 145 18.67 -3.31 -5.38
N LYS A 146 18.00 -3.07 -4.25
CA LYS A 146 16.52 -3.00 -4.19
C LYS A 146 15.97 -1.94 -5.15
N PHE A 147 16.59 -0.77 -5.17
CA PHE A 147 16.19 0.30 -6.07
C PHE A 147 16.22 -0.14 -7.53
N LEU A 148 17.36 -0.69 -7.98
CA LEU A 148 17.53 -1.06 -9.37
C LEU A 148 16.62 -2.23 -9.79
N ALA A 149 16.42 -3.23 -8.89
CA ALA A 149 15.45 -4.31 -9.11
C ALA A 149 14.01 -3.80 -9.29
N LYS A 150 13.60 -2.79 -8.50
CA LYS A 150 12.29 -2.15 -8.65
C LYS A 150 12.16 -1.36 -9.95
N VAL A 151 13.20 -0.67 -10.37
CA VAL A 151 13.22 0.01 -11.67
C VAL A 151 13.14 -1.02 -12.81
N ALA A 152 13.89 -2.11 -12.71
CA ALA A 152 13.90 -3.17 -13.72
C ALA A 152 12.52 -3.81 -13.88
N SER A 153 11.84 -4.17 -12.79
CA SER A 153 10.48 -4.72 -12.87
C SER A 153 9.48 -3.73 -13.48
N ALA A 154 9.59 -2.43 -13.16
CA ALA A 154 8.72 -1.40 -13.71
C ALA A 154 8.96 -1.16 -15.22
N VAL A 155 10.18 -1.37 -15.71
CA VAL A 155 10.51 -1.33 -17.16
C VAL A 155 10.05 -2.61 -17.87
N ALA A 156 10.13 -3.75 -17.17
CA ALA A 156 9.70 -5.05 -17.70
C ALA A 156 8.18 -5.18 -17.91
N LYS A 157 7.35 -4.33 -17.27
CA LYS A 157 5.89 -4.41 -17.38
C LYS A 157 5.39 -4.19 -18.82
N PRO A 158 4.37 -4.95 -19.28
CA PRO A 158 3.66 -6.02 -18.57
C PRO A 158 4.31 -7.40 -18.76
N ASP A 159 4.05 -8.30 -17.82
CA ASP A 159 4.40 -9.73 -17.84
C ASP A 159 5.83 -10.00 -18.28
N GLY A 160 6.77 -9.21 -17.75
CA GLY A 160 8.16 -9.22 -18.17
C GLY A 160 9.13 -9.70 -17.09
N LEU A 161 10.30 -10.10 -17.54
CA LEU A 161 11.49 -10.36 -16.72
C LEU A 161 12.65 -9.54 -17.25
N LEU A 162 13.25 -8.71 -16.41
CA LEU A 162 14.42 -7.93 -16.78
C LEU A 162 15.54 -8.14 -15.78
N VAL A 163 16.66 -8.63 -16.28
CA VAL A 163 17.89 -8.80 -15.51
C VAL A 163 18.84 -7.66 -15.87
N VAL A 164 19.29 -6.91 -14.88
CA VAL A 164 20.28 -5.86 -15.06
C VAL A 164 21.65 -6.43 -14.69
N PRO A 165 22.58 -6.60 -15.65
CA PRO A 165 23.89 -7.14 -15.39
C PRO A 165 24.74 -6.16 -14.56
N LEU A 166 25.64 -6.68 -13.72
CA LEU A 166 26.45 -5.88 -12.79
C LEU A 166 27.32 -4.82 -13.49
N ASP A 167 27.83 -5.14 -14.65
CA ASP A 167 28.65 -4.24 -15.47
C ASP A 167 27.84 -3.25 -16.31
N GLY A 168 26.51 -3.45 -16.41
CA GLY A 168 25.58 -2.61 -17.19
C GLY A 168 24.67 -1.69 -16.36
N GLU A 169 24.82 -1.65 -15.03
CA GLU A 169 23.86 -0.98 -14.13
C GLU A 169 23.61 0.50 -14.47
N LEU A 170 24.66 1.29 -14.60
CA LEU A 170 24.51 2.73 -14.91
C LEU A 170 24.12 2.97 -16.36
N ALA A 171 24.61 2.15 -17.29
CA ALA A 171 24.22 2.22 -18.69
C ALA A 171 22.71 1.96 -18.87
N PHE A 172 22.12 1.07 -18.07
CA PHE A 172 20.69 0.84 -18.03
C PHE A 172 19.94 2.00 -17.35
N LEU A 173 20.46 2.49 -16.23
CA LEU A 173 19.74 3.43 -15.35
C LEU A 173 19.73 4.87 -15.89
N HIS A 174 20.86 5.36 -16.39
CA HIS A 174 21.05 6.77 -16.75
C HIS A 174 20.15 7.29 -17.87
N PRO A 175 19.82 6.52 -18.94
CA PRO A 175 18.90 6.98 -19.98
C PRO A 175 17.44 7.10 -19.52
N LEU A 176 17.09 6.53 -18.36
CA LEU A 176 15.70 6.52 -17.90
C LEU A 176 15.26 7.92 -17.41
N PRO A 177 13.95 8.23 -17.54
CA PRO A 177 13.41 9.50 -17.04
C PRO A 177 13.47 9.58 -15.51
N VAL A 178 13.60 10.78 -14.96
CA VAL A 178 13.75 11.03 -13.52
C VAL A 178 12.63 10.45 -12.66
N GLU A 179 11.45 10.25 -13.22
CA GLU A 179 10.30 9.61 -12.57
C GLU A 179 10.55 8.15 -12.18
N ARG A 180 11.60 7.52 -12.74
CA ARG A 180 12.02 6.15 -12.36
C ARG A 180 12.82 6.13 -11.07
N LEU A 181 13.34 7.25 -10.60
CA LEU A 181 13.99 7.33 -9.29
C LEU A 181 12.96 7.15 -8.18
N TRP A 182 13.24 6.20 -7.29
CA TRP A 182 12.36 5.91 -6.16
C TRP A 182 12.26 7.10 -5.21
N GLY A 183 11.08 7.66 -5.08
CA GLY A 183 10.81 8.88 -4.31
C GLY A 183 10.55 10.12 -5.17
N VAL A 184 10.71 10.02 -6.49
CA VAL A 184 10.30 11.08 -7.43
C VAL A 184 8.82 10.92 -7.75
N GLY A 185 7.98 11.69 -7.07
CA GLY A 185 6.58 11.90 -7.43
C GLY A 185 6.43 13.16 -8.29
N ARG A 186 5.19 13.46 -8.72
CA ARG A 186 4.88 14.58 -9.61
C ARG A 186 5.55 15.91 -9.19
N VAL A 187 5.42 16.31 -7.92
CA VAL A 187 6.00 17.57 -7.42
C VAL A 187 7.52 17.60 -7.53
N THR A 188 8.19 16.48 -7.29
CA THR A 188 9.66 16.38 -7.41
C THR A 188 10.06 16.38 -8.89
N ALA A 189 9.33 15.64 -9.73
CA ALA A 189 9.55 15.64 -11.18
C ALA A 189 9.38 17.04 -11.78
N ASP A 190 8.30 17.75 -11.44
CA ASP A 190 8.06 19.13 -11.90
C ASP A 190 9.22 20.09 -11.52
N LYS A 191 9.80 19.94 -10.32
CA LYS A 191 10.98 20.73 -9.89
C LYS A 191 12.23 20.40 -10.70
N LEU A 192 12.47 19.11 -10.96
CA LEU A 192 13.62 18.67 -11.76
C LEU A 192 13.49 19.15 -13.20
N HIS A 193 12.33 18.95 -13.81
CA HIS A 193 12.04 19.43 -15.17
C HIS A 193 12.16 20.97 -15.27
N GLY A 194 11.68 21.70 -14.27
CA GLY A 194 11.85 23.16 -14.18
C GLY A 194 13.31 23.61 -14.11
N ALA A 195 14.22 22.73 -13.67
CA ALA A 195 15.67 22.94 -13.69
C ALA A 195 16.36 22.34 -14.93
N GLY A 196 15.60 21.85 -15.93
CA GLY A 196 16.12 21.26 -17.16
C GLY A 196 16.61 19.82 -17.01
N ILE A 197 16.29 19.12 -15.91
CA ILE A 197 16.74 17.76 -15.61
C ILE A 197 15.61 16.79 -15.93
N THR A 198 15.81 15.91 -16.90
CA THR A 198 14.80 14.98 -17.41
C THR A 198 15.17 13.51 -17.22
N THR A 199 16.47 13.22 -17.16
CA THR A 199 17.00 11.86 -17.04
C THR A 199 17.75 11.61 -15.73
N VAL A 200 17.86 10.33 -15.36
CA VAL A 200 18.64 9.91 -14.19
C VAL A 200 20.12 10.24 -14.37
N GLY A 201 20.65 10.14 -15.58
CA GLY A 201 22.03 10.50 -15.90
C GLY A 201 22.33 11.97 -15.66
N GLU A 202 21.39 12.86 -16.02
CA GLU A 202 21.52 14.31 -15.70
C GLU A 202 21.51 14.57 -14.19
N VAL A 203 20.72 13.80 -13.41
CA VAL A 203 20.79 13.85 -11.94
C VAL A 203 22.16 13.41 -11.42
N ALA A 204 22.74 12.34 -12.00
CA ALA A 204 24.05 11.82 -11.60
C ALA A 204 25.20 12.80 -11.91
N LEU A 205 25.09 13.62 -12.93
CA LEU A 205 26.09 14.62 -13.30
C LEU A 205 26.08 15.85 -12.38
N LEU A 206 25.02 16.06 -11.61
CA LEU A 206 24.93 17.21 -10.68
C LEU A 206 25.73 16.94 -9.40
N ALA A 207 26.34 18.01 -8.85
CA ALA A 207 26.81 17.94 -7.48
C ALA A 207 25.62 17.74 -6.52
N GLU A 208 25.82 16.97 -5.44
CA GLU A 208 24.79 16.73 -4.40
C GLU A 208 24.18 18.04 -3.88
N THR A 209 25.04 19.07 -3.67
CA THR A 209 24.62 20.39 -3.18
C THR A 209 23.65 21.10 -4.13
N ALA A 210 23.86 21.00 -5.44
CA ALA A 210 22.97 21.56 -6.45
C ALA A 210 21.60 20.86 -6.43
N LEU A 211 21.60 19.54 -6.36
CA LEU A 211 20.37 18.76 -6.27
C LEU A 211 19.61 19.04 -4.94
N VAL A 212 20.32 19.21 -3.83
CA VAL A 212 19.73 19.61 -2.53
C VAL A 212 19.06 21.00 -2.63
N ALA A 213 19.63 21.94 -3.37
CA ALA A 213 19.02 23.26 -3.59
C ALA A 213 17.67 23.18 -4.35
N ILE A 214 17.54 22.23 -5.28
CA ILE A 214 16.33 22.06 -6.10
C ILE A 214 15.20 21.35 -5.35
N VAL A 215 15.51 20.21 -4.71
CA VAL A 215 14.48 19.29 -4.17
C VAL A 215 14.48 19.22 -2.63
N GLY A 216 15.41 19.87 -1.95
CA GLY A 216 15.57 19.86 -0.50
C GLY A 216 16.56 18.80 -0.01
N LYS A 217 17.06 18.97 1.24
CA LYS A 217 18.20 18.23 1.79
C LYS A 217 18.05 16.71 1.77
N ALA A 218 16.92 16.20 2.29
CA ALA A 218 16.73 14.76 2.41
C ALA A 218 16.52 14.10 1.04
N ALA A 219 15.68 14.70 0.18
CA ALA A 219 15.41 14.19 -1.16
C ALA A 219 16.65 14.31 -2.05
N GLY A 220 17.37 15.44 -2.02
CA GLY A 220 18.55 15.66 -2.85
C GLY A 220 19.64 14.62 -2.62
N ARG A 221 19.99 14.36 -1.35
CA ARG A 221 20.97 13.33 -0.99
C ARG A 221 20.54 11.93 -1.41
N HIS A 222 19.25 11.61 -1.16
CA HIS A 222 18.71 10.31 -1.53
C HIS A 222 18.73 10.07 -3.04
N LEU A 223 18.24 11.03 -3.81
CA LEU A 223 18.17 10.91 -5.27
C LEU A 223 19.56 10.90 -5.91
N HIS A 224 20.52 11.69 -5.37
CA HIS A 224 21.91 11.65 -5.83
C HIS A 224 22.51 10.24 -5.64
N ALA A 225 22.34 9.64 -4.46
CA ALA A 225 22.83 8.29 -4.19
C ALA A 225 22.17 7.26 -5.14
N LEU A 226 20.85 7.34 -5.34
CA LEU A 226 20.12 6.43 -6.23
C LEU A 226 20.56 6.60 -7.69
N ALA A 227 20.83 7.82 -8.16
CA ALA A 227 21.32 8.05 -9.53
C ALA A 227 22.69 7.38 -9.81
N HIS A 228 23.46 7.12 -8.76
CA HIS A 228 24.70 6.33 -8.79
C HIS A 228 24.50 4.85 -8.40
N ASN A 229 23.25 4.36 -8.38
CA ASN A 229 22.90 3.02 -7.91
C ASN A 229 23.45 2.68 -6.51
N GLN A 230 23.57 3.68 -5.64
CA GLN A 230 23.99 3.51 -4.25
C GLN A 230 22.76 3.34 -3.36
N ASP A 231 22.35 2.11 -3.15
CA ASP A 231 21.25 1.73 -2.26
C ASP A 231 21.69 0.59 -1.32
N PRO A 232 22.20 0.92 -0.11
CA PRO A 232 22.71 -0.07 0.83
C PRO A 232 21.61 -0.81 1.61
N ARG A 233 20.34 -0.52 1.36
CA ARG A 233 19.22 -1.11 2.12
C ARG A 233 19.10 -2.60 1.80
N PRO A 234 19.25 -3.49 2.82
CA PRO A 234 19.01 -4.92 2.62
C PRO A 234 17.49 -5.21 2.50
N VAL A 235 17.15 -6.41 2.05
CA VAL A 235 15.80 -6.95 2.17
C VAL A 235 15.50 -7.19 3.64
N GLN A 236 14.43 -6.58 4.17
CA GLN A 236 14.05 -6.62 5.58
C GLN A 236 12.86 -7.55 5.79
N VAL A 237 13.12 -8.73 6.37
CA VAL A 237 12.07 -9.68 6.73
C VAL A 237 11.38 -9.24 8.03
N GLY A 238 10.06 -9.47 8.13
CA GLY A 238 9.32 -9.29 9.38
C GLY A 238 9.23 -7.83 9.83
N ARG A 239 9.18 -6.88 8.90
CA ARG A 239 9.04 -5.46 9.22
C ARG A 239 7.68 -5.20 9.87
N ARG A 240 7.70 -4.92 11.17
CA ARG A 240 6.50 -4.64 11.95
C ARG A 240 5.88 -3.28 11.58
N ARG A 241 4.56 -3.25 11.50
CA ARG A 241 3.81 -2.00 11.27
C ARG A 241 3.99 -1.04 12.44
N ARG A 242 4.16 0.24 12.12
CA ARG A 242 4.25 1.31 13.13
C ARG A 242 2.90 1.89 13.49
N SER A 243 1.89 1.71 12.66
CA SER A 243 0.51 2.15 12.89
C SER A 243 -0.47 1.30 12.11
N ILE A 244 -1.70 1.18 12.63
CA ILE A 244 -2.84 0.56 11.96
C ILE A 244 -3.91 1.64 11.82
N GLY A 245 -4.44 1.83 10.62
CA GLY A 245 -5.43 2.89 10.38
C GLY A 245 -6.43 2.55 9.28
N SER A 246 -7.46 3.38 9.22
CA SER A 246 -8.49 3.37 8.19
C SER A 246 -8.99 4.79 7.95
N GLN A 247 -9.42 5.08 6.73
CA GLN A 247 -9.98 6.38 6.38
C GLN A 247 -11.10 6.23 5.36
N ARG A 248 -11.98 7.24 5.32
CA ARG A 248 -13.08 7.31 4.37
C ARG A 248 -13.15 8.70 3.73
N ALA A 249 -13.23 8.74 2.41
CA ALA A 249 -13.60 9.94 1.67
C ALA A 249 -15.13 10.13 1.76
N LEU A 250 -15.56 11.36 1.99
CA LEU A 250 -16.97 11.71 2.25
C LEU A 250 -17.64 12.40 1.05
N GLY A 251 -16.86 12.71 0.00
CA GLY A 251 -17.35 13.56 -1.09
C GLY A 251 -17.33 15.04 -0.69
N ARG A 252 -18.12 15.86 -1.40
CA ARG A 252 -18.26 17.31 -1.13
C ARG A 252 -19.62 17.69 -0.55
N SER A 253 -20.54 16.73 -0.42
CA SER A 253 -21.84 16.99 0.22
C SER A 253 -21.66 17.14 1.72
N PRO A 254 -22.38 18.09 2.36
CA PRO A 254 -22.35 18.24 3.81
C PRO A 254 -22.66 16.90 4.50
N THR A 255 -21.83 16.53 5.46
CA THR A 255 -22.02 15.31 6.25
C THR A 255 -22.59 15.70 7.61
N PRO A 256 -23.84 15.32 7.94
CA PRO A 256 -24.42 15.61 9.24
C PRO A 256 -23.59 15.01 10.38
N PRO A 257 -23.58 15.63 11.58
CA PRO A 257 -22.80 15.15 12.73
C PRO A 257 -23.06 13.67 13.06
N ASP A 258 -24.33 13.23 13.06
CA ASP A 258 -24.70 11.84 13.33
C ASP A 258 -24.18 10.86 12.27
N ALA A 259 -24.14 11.29 11.00
CA ALA A 259 -23.56 10.48 9.94
C ALA A 259 -22.03 10.41 10.09
N LEU A 260 -21.40 11.51 10.48
CA LEU A 260 -19.95 11.54 10.74
C LEU A 260 -19.57 10.66 11.95
N ASP A 261 -20.35 10.70 13.05
CA ASP A 261 -20.12 9.82 14.21
C ASP A 261 -20.26 8.33 13.83
N ALA A 262 -21.27 7.97 13.04
CA ALA A 262 -21.42 6.61 12.57
C ALA A 262 -20.26 6.16 11.68
N ILE A 263 -19.75 7.02 10.80
CA ILE A 263 -18.56 6.74 10.00
C ILE A 263 -17.34 6.51 10.89
N VAL A 264 -17.14 7.36 11.88
CA VAL A 264 -16.04 7.23 12.87
C VAL A 264 -16.16 5.92 13.63
N LEU A 265 -17.36 5.55 14.10
CA LEU A 265 -17.61 4.27 14.76
C LEU A 265 -17.20 3.09 13.86
N GLY A 266 -17.56 3.10 12.57
CA GLY A 266 -17.17 2.08 11.60
C GLY A 266 -15.66 2.01 11.38
N LEU A 267 -14.99 3.17 11.35
CA LEU A 267 -13.52 3.23 11.24
C LEU A 267 -12.84 2.66 12.48
N VAL A 268 -13.35 2.98 13.68
CA VAL A 268 -12.82 2.46 14.95
C VAL A 268 -13.00 0.95 15.04
N ASP A 269 -14.20 0.42 14.79
CA ASP A 269 -14.47 -1.03 14.80
C ASP A 269 -13.52 -1.78 13.85
N ARG A 270 -13.26 -1.23 12.67
CA ARG A 270 -12.32 -1.79 11.69
C ARG A 270 -10.87 -1.77 12.17
N VAL A 271 -10.41 -0.65 12.73
CA VAL A 271 -9.02 -0.49 13.17
C VAL A 271 -8.74 -1.37 14.38
N THR A 272 -9.61 -1.36 15.38
CA THR A 272 -9.43 -2.15 16.62
C THR A 272 -9.49 -3.65 16.34
N ARG A 273 -10.39 -4.09 15.45
CA ARG A 273 -10.40 -5.48 14.99
C ARG A 273 -9.09 -5.87 14.30
N ARG A 274 -8.56 -5.02 13.40
CA ARG A 274 -7.26 -5.26 12.75
C ARG A 274 -6.11 -5.34 13.76
N MET A 275 -6.15 -4.52 14.80
CA MET A 275 -5.17 -4.57 15.89
C MET A 275 -5.24 -5.90 16.62
N ARG A 276 -6.43 -6.35 17.02
CA ARG A 276 -6.63 -7.64 17.73
C ARG A 276 -6.25 -8.85 16.88
N VAL A 277 -6.61 -8.85 15.58
CA VAL A 277 -6.20 -9.92 14.65
C VAL A 277 -4.68 -10.01 14.50
N ALA A 278 -4.00 -8.86 14.53
CA ALA A 278 -2.54 -8.79 14.44
C ALA A 278 -1.83 -8.96 15.82
N GLY A 279 -2.56 -9.23 16.93
CA GLY A 279 -2.00 -9.29 18.28
C GLY A 279 -1.31 -7.99 18.70
N ARG A 280 -1.87 -6.81 18.35
CA ARG A 280 -1.24 -5.52 18.58
C ARG A 280 -2.12 -4.63 19.45
N LEU A 281 -1.49 -4.01 20.46
CA LEU A 281 -2.07 -2.93 21.25
C LEU A 281 -1.42 -1.59 20.85
N GLY A 282 -2.11 -0.47 21.04
CA GLY A 282 -1.56 0.83 20.68
C GLY A 282 -1.94 1.91 21.67
N ARG A 283 -1.12 2.97 21.72
CA ARG A 283 -1.27 4.06 22.70
C ARG A 283 -1.71 5.38 22.09
N THR A 284 -1.26 5.70 20.87
CA THR A 284 -1.51 7.01 20.28
C THR A 284 -2.61 6.91 19.23
N VAL A 285 -3.75 7.52 19.55
CA VAL A 285 -4.91 7.64 18.65
C VAL A 285 -4.78 8.92 17.85
N VAL A 286 -4.87 8.82 16.53
CA VAL A 286 -4.66 9.92 15.58
C VAL A 286 -5.89 10.09 14.71
N LEU A 287 -6.59 11.21 14.84
CA LEU A 287 -7.66 11.65 13.94
C LEU A 287 -7.06 12.46 12.78
N ARG A 288 -7.43 12.10 11.55
CA ARG A 288 -7.00 12.78 10.32
C ARG A 288 -8.23 13.36 9.62
N LEU A 289 -8.14 14.63 9.23
CA LEU A 289 -9.21 15.35 8.55
C LEU A 289 -8.68 15.95 7.25
N ARG A 290 -9.50 15.97 6.22
CA ARG A 290 -9.27 16.75 5.00
C ARG A 290 -10.50 17.62 4.74
N PHE A 291 -10.28 18.89 4.49
CA PHE A 291 -11.32 19.89 4.29
C PHE A 291 -11.68 20.07 2.80
N ASP A 292 -12.68 20.89 2.50
CA ASP A 292 -13.15 21.12 1.13
C ASP A 292 -12.11 21.78 0.24
N ASP A 293 -11.21 22.57 0.82
CA ASP A 293 -10.04 23.18 0.15
C ASP A 293 -8.86 22.19 -0.01
N PHE A 294 -9.07 20.89 0.30
CA PHE A 294 -8.06 19.83 0.33
C PHE A 294 -6.93 20.01 1.36
N SER A 295 -6.95 21.06 2.16
CA SER A 295 -6.03 21.18 3.30
C SER A 295 -6.33 20.10 4.33
N ARG A 296 -5.36 19.82 5.20
CA ARG A 296 -5.41 18.69 6.13
C ARG A 296 -5.17 19.16 7.56
N ALA A 297 -5.83 18.52 8.51
CA ALA A 297 -5.52 18.65 9.92
C ALA A 297 -5.36 17.27 10.55
N THR A 298 -4.52 17.21 11.57
CA THR A 298 -4.31 16.02 12.39
C THR A 298 -4.46 16.40 13.86
N ARG A 299 -5.19 15.57 14.62
CA ARG A 299 -5.30 15.67 16.08
C ARG A 299 -4.91 14.32 16.67
N SER A 300 -4.21 14.31 17.77
CA SER A 300 -3.78 13.06 18.41
C SER A 300 -3.89 13.15 19.93
N HIS A 301 -4.13 11.99 20.53
CA HIS A 301 -4.11 11.80 21.97
C HIS A 301 -3.37 10.50 22.29
N THR A 302 -2.50 10.54 23.30
CA THR A 302 -1.77 9.34 23.74
C THR A 302 -2.38 8.85 25.04
N LEU A 303 -2.90 7.63 25.00
CA LEU A 303 -3.50 6.94 26.13
C LEU A 303 -2.43 6.59 27.18
N PRO A 304 -2.79 6.50 28.46
CA PRO A 304 -1.85 6.14 29.52
C PRO A 304 -1.28 4.73 29.37
N TRP A 305 -2.07 3.78 28.79
CA TRP A 305 -1.67 2.41 28.50
C TRP A 305 -2.05 2.00 27.08
N ALA A 306 -1.35 0.98 26.55
CA ALA A 306 -1.66 0.43 25.25
C ALA A 306 -2.94 -0.41 25.30
N THR A 307 -3.81 -0.27 24.29
CA THR A 307 -5.08 -1.00 24.21
C THR A 307 -5.50 -1.27 22.77
N ALA A 308 -6.33 -2.33 22.55
CA ALA A 308 -7.11 -2.55 21.35
C ALA A 308 -8.61 -2.55 21.64
N ASP A 309 -9.02 -2.04 22.83
CA ASP A 309 -10.41 -1.92 23.24
C ASP A 309 -11.15 -0.90 22.39
N THR A 310 -12.25 -1.32 21.79
CA THR A 310 -13.01 -0.49 20.84
C THR A 310 -13.64 0.71 21.52
N GLU A 311 -14.13 0.57 22.75
CA GLU A 311 -14.80 1.64 23.49
C GLU A 311 -13.83 2.75 23.91
N ALA A 312 -12.66 2.36 24.44
CA ALA A 312 -11.63 3.31 24.86
C ALA A 312 -11.11 4.14 23.66
N ILE A 313 -10.87 3.47 22.53
CA ILE A 313 -10.41 4.16 21.31
C ILE A 313 -11.54 5.03 20.75
N LEU A 314 -12.80 4.57 20.74
CA LEU A 314 -13.96 5.35 20.28
C LEU A 314 -14.17 6.61 21.11
N ALA A 315 -14.14 6.49 22.44
CA ALA A 315 -14.27 7.64 23.34
C ALA A 315 -13.19 8.69 23.05
N THR A 316 -11.95 8.24 22.84
CA THR A 316 -10.83 9.12 22.50
C THR A 316 -11.03 9.81 21.15
N VAL A 317 -11.45 9.08 20.11
CA VAL A 317 -11.70 9.67 18.78
C VAL A 317 -12.83 10.67 18.81
N ARG A 318 -13.92 10.39 19.57
CA ARG A 318 -15.05 11.30 19.74
C ARG A 318 -14.62 12.60 20.42
N ALA A 319 -13.80 12.54 21.45
CA ALA A 319 -13.25 13.74 22.11
C ALA A 319 -12.39 14.57 21.13
N LEU A 320 -11.54 13.93 20.34
CA LEU A 320 -10.76 14.60 19.29
C LEU A 320 -11.64 15.22 18.21
N LEU A 321 -12.70 14.51 17.80
CA LEU A 321 -13.66 15.00 16.81
C LEU A 321 -14.44 16.20 17.34
N THR A 322 -14.95 16.15 18.57
CA THR A 322 -15.65 17.29 19.23
C THR A 322 -14.77 18.54 19.22
N THR A 323 -13.49 18.40 19.57
CA THR A 323 -12.53 19.52 19.53
C THR A 323 -12.32 20.05 18.11
N ALA A 324 -12.49 19.22 17.09
CA ALA A 324 -12.31 19.60 15.69
C ALA A 324 -13.59 20.12 15.02
N MET A 325 -14.77 19.96 15.62
CA MET A 325 -16.06 20.34 15.03
C MET A 325 -16.13 21.80 14.56
N PRO A 326 -15.67 22.82 15.33
CA PRO A 326 -15.72 24.20 14.85
C PRO A 326 -14.96 24.42 13.54
N MET A 327 -13.85 23.71 13.36
CA MET A 327 -13.04 23.76 12.13
C MET A 327 -13.75 23.04 10.97
N ILE A 328 -14.43 21.92 11.25
CA ILE A 328 -15.21 21.17 10.27
C ILE A 328 -16.42 22.00 9.79
N GLU A 329 -17.12 22.64 10.70
CA GLU A 329 -18.27 23.51 10.38
C GLU A 329 -17.86 24.71 9.52
N GLN A 330 -16.70 25.30 9.81
CA GLN A 330 -16.19 26.45 9.06
C GLN A 330 -15.67 26.07 7.66
N ARG A 331 -15.04 24.90 7.50
CA ARG A 331 -14.24 24.55 6.32
C ARG A 331 -14.80 23.39 5.50
N GLY A 332 -15.91 22.78 5.93
CA GLY A 332 -16.41 21.54 5.38
C GLY A 332 -15.47 20.35 5.68
N ILE A 333 -15.88 19.14 5.31
CA ILE A 333 -15.07 17.93 5.48
C ILE A 333 -15.24 16.99 4.27
N THR A 334 -14.15 16.56 3.67
CA THR A 334 -14.13 15.63 2.52
C THR A 334 -13.47 14.30 2.84
N LEU A 335 -12.81 14.15 4.00
CA LEU A 335 -12.24 12.89 4.46
C LEU A 335 -12.11 12.90 5.98
N VAL A 336 -12.47 11.78 6.60
CA VAL A 336 -12.13 11.45 7.97
C VAL A 336 -11.33 10.16 8.02
N GLY A 337 -10.30 10.12 8.86
CA GLY A 337 -9.46 8.95 9.06
C GLY A 337 -9.03 8.79 10.50
N LEU A 338 -8.78 7.54 10.88
CA LEU A 338 -8.26 7.13 12.17
C LEU A 338 -7.00 6.30 11.97
N ALA A 339 -6.00 6.52 12.80
CA ALA A 339 -4.87 5.62 12.95
C ALA A 339 -4.52 5.45 14.42
N VAL A 340 -4.07 4.25 14.80
CA VAL A 340 -3.48 3.97 16.10
C VAL A 340 -2.00 3.65 15.88
N SER A 341 -1.13 4.30 16.63
CA SER A 341 0.32 4.17 16.55
C SER A 341 0.93 3.95 17.93
N ASN A 342 2.26 3.87 18.01
CA ASN A 342 2.95 3.38 19.20
C ASN A 342 2.40 2.00 19.58
N LEU A 343 2.57 1.07 18.60
CA LEU A 343 2.05 -0.29 18.70
C LEU A 343 3.03 -1.18 19.48
N ASP A 344 2.50 -1.88 20.48
CA ASP A 344 3.17 -2.90 21.26
C ASP A 344 2.59 -4.28 20.96
N ASP A 345 3.34 -5.36 21.27
CA ASP A 345 2.84 -6.72 21.19
C ASP A 345 1.92 -7.01 22.38
N ASP A 346 0.78 -7.65 22.14
CA ASP A 346 -0.21 -7.99 23.17
C ASP A 346 0.41 -8.86 24.31
N ALA A 347 1.33 -9.75 23.93
CA ALA A 347 2.03 -10.63 24.89
C ALA A 347 3.06 -9.91 25.79
N ALA A 348 3.43 -8.66 25.48
CA ALA A 348 4.51 -7.92 26.16
C ALA A 348 4.00 -6.75 27.02
N VAL A 349 2.68 -6.59 27.17
CA VAL A 349 2.10 -5.43 27.86
C VAL A 349 1.90 -5.76 29.35
N GLN A 350 2.33 -4.84 30.21
CA GLN A 350 2.02 -4.87 31.63
C GLN A 350 0.52 -4.72 31.84
N LEU A 351 -0.12 -5.78 32.34
CA LEU A 351 -1.54 -5.76 32.67
C LEU A 351 -1.80 -4.80 33.84
N ALA A 352 -2.74 -3.87 33.66
CA ALA A 352 -3.30 -3.14 34.77
C ALA A 352 -4.22 -4.08 35.57
N LEU A 353 -4.22 -3.97 36.89
CA LEU A 353 -5.16 -4.73 37.73
C LEU A 353 -6.59 -4.36 37.31
N PRO A 354 -7.47 -5.36 37.07
CA PRO A 354 -8.84 -5.11 36.62
C PRO A 354 -9.73 -4.64 37.79
N LEU A 355 -9.44 -3.44 38.26
CA LEU A 355 -10.25 -2.82 39.33
C LEU A 355 -11.57 -2.24 38.78
N ASP A 356 -11.62 -1.98 37.45
CA ASP A 356 -12.82 -1.55 36.74
C ASP A 356 -13.54 -2.76 36.11
N ARG A 357 -14.80 -2.97 36.49
CA ARG A 357 -15.63 -4.10 36.06
C ARG A 357 -16.12 -4.03 34.61
N HIS A 358 -15.76 -3.02 33.84
CA HIS A 358 -16.21 -2.83 32.45
C HIS A 358 -15.03 -2.99 31.48
N SER A 359 -14.60 -4.22 31.24
CA SER A 359 -13.69 -4.48 30.11
C SER A 359 -14.52 -4.69 28.83
N GLY A 360 -14.58 -3.70 27.96
CA GLY A 360 -15.14 -3.83 26.60
C GLY A 360 -14.47 -4.92 25.78
N SER A 361 -13.29 -5.38 26.22
CA SER A 361 -12.49 -6.41 25.57
C SER A 361 -13.20 -7.78 25.43
N ALA A 362 -14.04 -8.18 26.40
CA ALA A 362 -14.77 -9.44 26.30
C ALA A 362 -15.83 -9.43 25.20
N LEU A 363 -16.54 -8.31 25.05
CA LEU A 363 -17.50 -8.09 23.95
C LEU A 363 -16.78 -8.10 22.59
N ASP A 364 -15.67 -7.38 22.48
CA ASP A 364 -14.86 -7.34 21.26
C ASP A 364 -14.38 -8.72 20.84
N VAL A 365 -13.88 -9.54 21.78
CA VAL A 365 -13.44 -10.92 21.52
C VAL A 365 -14.61 -11.79 21.05
N ALA A 366 -15.79 -11.68 21.70
CA ALA A 366 -16.98 -12.41 21.30
C ALA A 366 -17.46 -12.03 19.88
N LEU A 367 -17.51 -10.73 19.56
CA LEU A 367 -17.87 -10.22 18.23
C LEU A 367 -16.86 -10.70 17.17
N ASP A 368 -15.56 -10.67 17.46
CA ASP A 368 -14.53 -11.14 16.54
C ASP A 368 -14.61 -12.66 16.31
N ALA A 369 -14.98 -13.45 17.33
CA ALA A 369 -15.20 -14.90 17.19
C ALA A 369 -16.40 -15.20 16.28
N VAL A 370 -17.52 -14.50 16.44
CA VAL A 370 -18.69 -14.63 15.56
C VAL A 370 -18.35 -14.25 14.13
N ARG A 371 -17.68 -13.11 13.92
CA ARG A 371 -17.27 -12.63 12.59
C ARG A 371 -16.28 -13.56 11.89
N ARG A 372 -15.40 -14.22 12.65
CA ARG A 372 -14.45 -15.21 12.13
C ARG A 372 -15.17 -16.48 11.65
N ARG A 373 -16.20 -16.92 12.38
CA ARG A 373 -16.94 -18.13 12.06
C ARG A 373 -17.97 -17.97 10.97
N PHE A 374 -18.66 -16.82 10.91
CA PHE A 374 -19.83 -16.59 10.07
C PHE A 374 -19.63 -15.48 9.03
N GLY A 375 -18.43 -14.91 8.93
CA GLY A 375 -18.12 -13.80 8.02
C GLY A 375 -18.19 -12.43 8.67
N SER A 376 -17.50 -11.47 8.07
CA SER A 376 -17.29 -10.13 8.64
C SER A 376 -18.57 -9.29 8.79
N THR A 377 -19.63 -9.65 8.07
CA THR A 377 -20.93 -8.97 8.08
C THR A 377 -21.98 -9.63 8.98
N ALA A 378 -21.69 -10.79 9.57
CA ALA A 378 -22.63 -11.57 10.37
C ALA A 378 -23.15 -10.81 11.61
N VAL A 379 -22.30 -9.95 12.20
CA VAL A 379 -22.67 -9.09 13.33
C VAL A 379 -22.12 -7.70 13.09
N THR A 380 -23.00 -6.70 13.25
CA THR A 380 -22.63 -5.28 13.19
C THR A 380 -23.24 -4.50 14.38
N ARG A 381 -22.68 -3.35 14.69
CA ARG A 381 -23.26 -2.47 15.71
C ARG A 381 -24.55 -1.84 15.19
N ALA A 382 -25.58 -1.70 16.01
CA ALA A 382 -26.90 -1.18 15.62
C ALA A 382 -26.80 0.17 14.88
N ALA A 383 -25.94 1.08 15.33
CA ALA A 383 -25.70 2.37 14.69
C ALA A 383 -25.12 2.29 13.27
N LEU A 384 -24.64 1.12 12.85
CA LEU A 384 -24.07 0.87 11.51
C LEU A 384 -25.01 0.08 10.59
N LEU A 385 -26.17 -0.35 11.09
CA LEU A 385 -27.16 -1.09 10.30
C LEU A 385 -27.67 -0.23 9.13
N GLY A 386 -27.72 -0.83 7.93
CA GLY A 386 -28.19 -0.15 6.72
C GLY A 386 -27.29 0.97 6.21
N ARG A 387 -26.12 1.22 6.86
CA ARG A 387 -25.17 2.24 6.42
C ARG A 387 -24.04 1.61 5.61
N ASP A 388 -23.65 2.28 4.52
CA ASP A 388 -22.45 1.92 3.79
C ASP A 388 -21.23 2.08 4.68
N GLN A 389 -20.47 1.01 4.89
CA GLN A 389 -19.23 0.99 5.68
C GLN A 389 -18.00 1.46 4.88
N GLY A 390 -18.16 1.72 3.58
CA GLY A 390 -17.07 2.00 2.66
C GLY A 390 -16.15 0.81 2.44
N LEU A 391 -15.22 0.96 1.51
CA LEU A 391 -14.27 -0.10 1.15
C LEU A 391 -13.29 -0.37 2.30
N SER A 392 -13.10 -1.65 2.58
CA SER A 392 -12.05 -2.13 3.50
C SER A 392 -10.84 -2.54 2.68
N MET A 393 -9.89 -1.63 2.51
CA MET A 393 -8.65 -1.92 1.77
C MET A 393 -7.91 -3.11 2.39
N PRO A 394 -7.41 -4.05 1.57
CA PRO A 394 -6.56 -5.13 2.04
C PRO A 394 -5.32 -4.60 2.76
N LEU A 395 -4.83 -5.37 3.69
CA LEU A 395 -3.55 -5.12 4.35
C LEU A 395 -2.51 -6.07 3.79
N LEU A 396 -1.26 -5.61 3.74
CA LEU A 396 -0.11 -6.47 3.49
C LEU A 396 -0.16 -7.65 4.47
N PRO A 397 0.04 -8.90 4.03
CA PRO A 397 0.24 -10.03 4.94
C PRO A 397 1.40 -9.76 5.91
N ASP A 398 1.22 -10.04 7.21
CA ASP A 398 2.27 -9.89 8.24
C ASP A 398 3.22 -11.07 8.19
#